data_b5b499c05e035992c51e232c6a8cb8ca
#
_entry.id   b5b499c05e035992c51e232c6a8cb8ca
#
_cell.length_a   1.000
_cell.length_b   1.000
_cell.length_c   1.000
_cell.angle_alpha   90.00
_cell.angle_beta   90.00
_cell.angle_gamma   90.00
#
_symmetry.space_group_name_H-M   'P 1'
#
loop_
_entity.id
_entity.type
_entity.pdbx_description
1 polymer ?
#
loop_
_entity_poly.entity_id
_entity_poly.type
_entity_poly.pdbx_seq_one_letter_code
_entity_poly.pdbx_strand_id
1 'polypeptide(L)' 'MVKEGITAIPLETFPTKNVDGDHINGKLTVIWRDWDNILKSHPKMVYVSHVNPHEIKGPHLHTKRDSYFVCIRGKVVFI' A
#
# COMPACT_ATOMS: atom_id res chain seq x y z
N MET A 1 4.24 -11.74 6.64
CA MET A 1 5.64 -12.20 6.57
C MET A 1 6.55 -11.04 6.91
N VAL A 2 7.57 -11.32 7.71
CA VAL A 2 8.58 -10.31 8.05
C VAL A 2 9.92 -10.79 7.53
N LYS A 3 10.59 -9.96 6.74
CA LYS A 3 12.01 -10.09 6.39
C LYS A 3 12.75 -8.99 7.13
N GLU A 4 14.06 -9.15 7.28
CA GLU A 4 14.88 -8.09 7.82
C GLU A 4 14.68 -6.81 7.03
N GLY A 5 14.27 -5.73 7.72
CA GLY A 5 13.99 -4.44 7.09
C GLY A 5 12.65 -4.32 6.38
N ILE A 6 11.84 -5.38 6.34
CA ILE A 6 10.53 -5.36 5.66
C ILE A 6 9.47 -5.92 6.59
N THR A 7 8.40 -5.15 6.78
CA THR A 7 7.24 -5.57 7.56
C THR A 7 6.00 -5.52 6.68
N ALA A 8 5.25 -6.61 6.64
CA ALA A 8 3.97 -6.65 5.94
C ALA A 8 2.84 -6.31 6.91
N ILE A 9 1.97 -5.41 6.51
CA ILE A 9 0.86 -4.92 7.33
C ILE A 9 -0.45 -5.17 6.58
N PRO A 10 -1.42 -5.86 7.18
CA PRO A 10 -2.73 -6.02 6.56
C PRO A 10 -3.47 -4.68 6.54
N LEU A 11 -4.20 -4.43 5.46
CA LEU A 11 -4.98 -3.21 5.31
C LEU A 11 -6.45 -3.48 5.64
N GLU A 12 -7.08 -2.52 6.30
CA GLU A 12 -8.51 -2.58 6.57
C GLU A 12 -9.31 -2.35 5.29
N THR A 13 -10.32 -3.17 5.09
CA THR A 13 -11.20 -3.08 3.93
C THR A 13 -12.64 -3.08 4.41
N PHE A 14 -13.45 -2.17 3.88
CA PHE A 14 -14.84 -2.01 4.26
C PHE A 14 -15.73 -2.13 3.02
N PRO A 15 -16.84 -2.89 3.09
CA PRO A 15 -17.82 -2.88 2.01
C PRO A 15 -18.47 -1.51 1.90
N THR A 16 -18.82 -1.11 0.69
CA THR A 16 -19.55 0.13 0.46
C THR A 16 -20.94 -0.18 -0.10
N LYS A 17 -21.89 0.67 0.22
CA LYS A 17 -23.29 0.52 -0.18
C LYS A 17 -23.68 1.66 -1.11
N ASN A 18 -24.66 1.40 -1.97
CA ASN A 18 -25.25 2.45 -2.78
C ASN A 18 -26.06 3.43 -1.91
N VAL A 19 -26.39 4.57 -2.46
CA VAL A 19 -27.13 5.62 -1.72
C VAL A 19 -28.52 5.19 -1.27
N ASP A 20 -29.10 4.18 -1.94
CA ASP A 20 -30.44 3.67 -1.63
C ASP A 20 -30.44 2.62 -0.52
N GLY A 21 -29.30 2.26 0.00
CA GLY A 21 -29.20 1.56 1.29
C GLY A 21 -28.58 0.19 1.28
N ASP A 22 -29.17 -0.82 0.70
CA ASP A 22 -28.84 -2.20 1.06
C ASP A 22 -27.89 -2.92 0.09
N HIS A 23 -27.78 -2.41 -1.12
CA HIS A 23 -26.94 -3.07 -2.11
C HIS A 23 -25.46 -2.73 -1.91
N ILE A 24 -24.63 -3.74 -1.73
CA ILE A 24 -23.19 -3.57 -1.67
C ILE A 24 -22.67 -3.35 -3.09
N ASN A 25 -22.10 -2.18 -3.34
CA ASN A 25 -21.65 -1.80 -4.67
C ASN A 25 -20.13 -1.91 -4.84
N GLY A 26 -19.39 -2.20 -3.78
CA GLY A 26 -17.95 -2.30 -3.88
C GLY A 26 -17.31 -2.36 -2.51
N LYS A 27 -16.08 -1.93 -2.43
CA LYS A 27 -15.31 -1.90 -1.19
C LYS A 27 -14.31 -0.75 -1.20
N LEU A 28 -13.90 -0.36 -0.01
CA LEU A 28 -12.89 0.67 0.22
C LEU A 28 -11.78 0.05 1.05
N THR A 29 -10.55 0.18 0.58
CA THR A 29 -9.39 -0.26 1.32
C THR A 29 -8.60 0.97 1.78
N VAL A 30 -8.33 1.03 3.08
CA VAL A 30 -7.57 2.14 3.65
C VAL A 30 -6.09 1.88 3.43
N ILE A 31 -5.43 2.78 2.72
CA ILE A 31 -4.00 2.67 2.48
C ILE A 31 -3.23 3.35 3.60
N TRP A 32 -3.65 4.54 4.00
CA TRP A 32 -2.99 5.31 5.05
C TRP A 32 -3.91 6.35 5.62
N ARG A 33 -3.81 6.55 6.93
CA ARG A 33 -4.49 7.63 7.67
C ARG A 33 -3.47 8.23 8.61
N ASP A 34 -3.54 9.53 8.84
CA ASP A 34 -2.54 10.20 9.67
C ASP A 34 -2.67 9.86 11.16
N TRP A 35 -3.84 9.37 11.59
CA TRP A 35 -4.02 8.91 12.98
C TRP A 35 -3.63 7.45 13.20
N ASP A 36 -3.28 6.72 12.15
CA ASP A 36 -2.67 5.39 12.28
C ASP A 36 -1.19 5.56 12.53
N ASN A 37 -0.62 4.70 13.37
CA ASN A 37 0.80 4.74 13.68
C ASN A 37 1.62 3.84 12.75
N ILE A 38 1.20 3.70 11.50
CA ILE A 38 1.89 2.88 10.51
C ILE A 38 3.21 3.52 10.11
N LEU A 39 3.19 4.83 9.88
CA LEU A 39 4.38 5.59 9.50
C LEU A 39 4.87 6.42 10.66
N LYS A 40 6.18 6.56 10.76
CA LYS A 40 6.81 7.37 11.82
C LYS A 40 6.56 8.86 11.63
N SER A 41 6.29 9.28 10.41
CA SER A 41 6.01 10.67 10.07
C SER A 41 5.08 10.70 8.87
N HIS A 42 4.55 11.88 8.57
CA HIS A 42 3.71 12.06 7.40
C HIS A 42 4.50 11.78 6.12
N PRO A 43 3.87 11.21 5.10
CA PRO A 43 4.53 11.03 3.82
C PRO A 43 4.90 12.39 3.22
N LYS A 44 6.09 12.49 2.69
CA LYS A 44 6.57 13.70 2.03
C LYS A 44 6.40 13.64 0.52
N MET A 45 6.22 12.43 0.00
CA MET A 45 6.01 12.21 -1.42
C MET A 45 5.14 10.97 -1.59
N VAL A 46 4.15 11.06 -2.45
CA VAL A 46 3.28 9.94 -2.80
C VAL A 46 3.25 9.83 -4.32
N TYR A 47 3.47 8.64 -4.82
CA TYR A 47 3.43 8.41 -6.26
C TYR A 47 3.02 6.97 -6.56
N VAL A 48 2.62 6.73 -7.80
CA VAL A 48 2.32 5.39 -8.30
C VAL A 48 3.47 4.94 -9.18
N SER A 49 3.97 3.75 -8.93
CA SER A 49 4.99 3.13 -9.76
C SER A 49 4.38 1.94 -10.47
N HIS A 50 4.66 1.81 -11.75
CA HIS A 50 4.19 0.71 -12.57
C HIS A 50 5.37 -0.13 -13.03
N VAL A 51 5.23 -1.45 -12.90
CA VAL A 51 6.22 -2.42 -13.37
C VAL A 51 5.54 -3.28 -14.43
N ASN A 52 6.13 -3.36 -15.61
CA ASN A 52 5.64 -4.23 -16.65
C ASN A 52 5.84 -5.70 -16.26
N PRO A 53 5.00 -6.61 -16.77
CA PRO A 53 5.18 -8.04 -16.47
C PRO A 53 6.59 -8.52 -16.80
N HIS A 54 7.12 -9.36 -15.92
CA HIS A 54 8.45 -9.97 -16.05
C HIS A 54 9.62 -8.98 -16.00
N GLU A 55 9.36 -7.74 -15.55
CA GLU A 55 10.41 -6.73 -15.37
C GLU A 55 10.73 -6.54 -13.89
N ILE A 56 11.92 -6.04 -13.65
CA ILE A 56 12.41 -5.74 -12.29
C ILE A 56 12.78 -4.27 -12.23
N LYS A 57 12.33 -3.59 -11.18
CA LYS A 57 12.77 -2.24 -10.84
C LYS A 57 13.72 -2.27 -9.67
N GLY A 58 14.71 -1.41 -9.70
CA GLY A 58 15.72 -1.31 -8.66
C GLY A 58 16.98 -2.06 -9.04
N PRO A 59 17.86 -2.34 -8.06
CA PRO A 59 17.73 -1.89 -6.68
C PRO A 59 18.03 -0.41 -6.50
N HIS A 60 17.40 0.18 -5.49
CA HIS A 60 17.69 1.54 -5.06
C HIS A 60 18.05 1.50 -3.59
N LEU A 61 19.17 2.09 -3.24
CA LEU A 61 19.58 2.19 -1.85
C LEU A 61 19.08 3.50 -1.25
N HIS A 62 18.25 3.40 -0.23
CA HIS A 62 17.75 4.54 0.52
C HIS A 62 18.35 4.52 1.91
N THR A 63 19.28 5.43 2.18
CA THR A 63 19.98 5.45 3.46
C THR A 63 19.33 6.36 4.49
N LYS A 64 18.46 7.28 4.07
CA LYS A 64 17.89 8.30 4.95
C LYS A 64 16.37 8.39 4.89
N ARG A 65 15.70 7.40 4.29
CA ARG A 65 14.23 7.42 4.22
C ARG A 65 13.67 6.00 4.28
N ASP A 66 12.50 5.92 4.87
CA ASP A 66 11.68 4.72 4.86
C ASP A 66 10.67 4.82 3.74
N SER A 67 10.25 3.68 3.24
CA SER A 67 9.24 3.60 2.18
C SER A 67 8.09 2.71 2.62
N TYR A 68 6.88 3.11 2.22
CA TYR A 68 5.66 2.37 2.45
C TYR A 68 5.05 2.05 1.09
N PHE A 69 4.92 0.76 0.80
CA PHE A 69 4.44 0.29 -0.49
C PHE A 69 3.10 -0.41 -0.34
N VAL A 70 2.20 -0.15 -1.28
CA VAL A 70 0.93 -0.86 -1.38
C VAL A 70 0.78 -1.36 -2.81
N CYS A 71 0.53 -2.66 -2.96
CA CYS A 71 0.22 -3.22 -4.28
C CYS A 71 -1.26 -2.98 -4.56
N ILE A 72 -1.54 -2.10 -5.51
CA ILE A 72 -2.92 -1.70 -5.84
C ILE A 72 -3.53 -2.66 -6.84
N ARG A 73 -2.73 -3.19 -7.74
CA ARG A 73 -3.21 -4.05 -8.82
C ARG A 73 -2.14 -5.07 -9.18
N GLY A 74 -2.56 -6.31 -9.39
CA GLY A 74 -1.64 -7.38 -9.75
C GLY A 74 -0.89 -7.96 -8.56
N LYS A 75 0.28 -8.47 -8.80
CA LYS A 75 1.14 -9.06 -7.78
C LYS A 75 2.57 -8.57 -7.97
N VAL A 76 3.24 -8.27 -6.86
CA VAL A 76 4.64 -7.90 -6.87
C VAL A 76 5.38 -8.70 -5.82
N VAL A 77 6.65 -8.91 -6.08
CA VAL A 77 7.55 -9.56 -5.13
C VAL A 77 8.65 -8.55 -4.79
N PHE A 78 8.83 -8.31 -3.50
CA PHE A 78 9.91 -7.47 -3.00
C PHE A 78 11.10 -8.36 -2.66
N ILE A 79 12.23 -8.05 -3.21
CA ILE A 79 13.44 -8.83 -3.05
C ILE A 79 14.41 -8.12 -2.12
#